data_2a7d5f67863a2bb3e2e07d8d0e4ea05a
#
_entry.id   2a7d5f67863a2bb3e2e07d8d0e4ea05a
#
_cell.length_a   1.000
_cell.length_b   1.000
_cell.length_c   1.000
_cell.angle_alpha   90.00
_cell.angle_beta   90.00
_cell.angle_gamma   90.00
#
_symmetry.space_group_name_H-M   'P 1'
#
loop_
_entity.id
_entity.type
_entity.pdbx_description
1 polymer ?
#
loop_
_entity_poly.entity_id
_entity_poly.type
_entity_poly.pdbx_seq_one_letter_code
_entity_poly.pdbx_strand_id
1 'polypeptide(L)'
;ALDDSTTCIQFLNFQNYLEGTTVITNSFKLVMGLSKNPNIKVISVGGRFQKTTGSFVGLITENTISQVPSNILFMSSTSLDGTKLYTHDEDVFRFKSLFMQNADQKYYLVDSSKIGKKSLNIQADLNEFDKCFFAGPKLESQFLSKIQKKKINYEFFKVKN
;
A
#
# COMPACT_ATOMS: atom_id res chain seq x y z
N ALA A 1 -3.78 3.97 7.73
CA ALA A 1 -3.75 2.54 7.42
C ALA A 1 -2.47 2.18 6.68
N LEU A 2 -1.98 0.97 6.87
CA LEU A 2 -0.85 0.38 6.14
C LEU A 2 -1.28 -0.98 5.58
N ASP A 3 -1.11 -1.19 4.26
CA ASP A 3 -1.40 -2.47 3.64
C ASP A 3 -0.31 -3.53 3.91
N ASP A 4 -0.52 -4.75 3.42
CA ASP A 4 0.38 -5.90 3.61
C ASP A 4 1.60 -5.92 2.67
N SER A 5 1.77 -4.90 1.84
CA SER A 5 2.85 -4.88 0.86
C SER A 5 4.24 -4.89 1.50
N THR A 6 5.19 -5.49 0.81
CA THR A 6 6.61 -5.48 1.23
C THR A 6 7.15 -4.06 1.36
N THR A 7 6.59 -3.11 0.63
CA THR A 7 6.94 -1.69 0.72
C THR A 7 6.43 -1.09 2.04
N CYS A 8 5.17 -1.32 2.40
CA CYS A 8 4.61 -0.85 3.67
C CYS A 8 5.23 -1.53 4.89
N ILE A 9 5.68 -2.78 4.78
CA ILE A 9 6.41 -3.45 5.86
C ILE A 9 7.69 -2.69 6.25
N GLN A 10 8.28 -1.90 5.37
CA GLN A 10 9.46 -1.08 5.68
C GLN A 10 9.19 0.01 6.74
N PHE A 11 7.95 0.37 7.01
CA PHE A 11 7.60 1.26 8.13
C PHE A 11 8.09 0.73 9.49
N LEU A 12 8.35 -0.58 9.60
CA LEU A 12 9.00 -1.16 10.80
C LEU A 12 10.38 -0.57 11.09
N ASN A 13 11.08 -0.07 10.07
CA ASN A 13 12.38 0.58 10.23
C ASN A 13 12.27 2.06 10.64
N PHE A 14 11.05 2.60 10.65
CA PHE A 14 10.76 4.01 10.86
C PHE A 14 9.68 4.23 11.93
N GLN A 15 9.61 3.36 12.93
CA GLN A 15 8.56 3.34 13.95
C GLN A 15 8.47 4.64 14.76
N ASN A 16 9.59 5.32 14.97
CA ASN A 16 9.64 6.61 15.66
C ASN A 16 8.78 7.69 14.98
N TYR A 17 8.57 7.61 13.67
CA TYR A 17 7.68 8.52 12.94
C TYR A 17 6.19 8.15 13.06
N LEU A 18 5.88 7.00 13.64
CA LEU A 18 4.52 6.51 13.87
C LEU A 18 4.07 6.70 15.34
N GLU A 19 4.94 7.19 16.21
CA GLU A 19 4.60 7.40 17.63
C GLU A 19 3.44 8.38 17.78
N GLY A 20 2.55 8.10 18.74
CA GLY A 20 1.33 8.87 18.95
C GLY A 20 0.22 8.60 17.93
N THR A 21 0.42 7.67 16.98
CA THR A 21 -0.59 7.34 15.96
C THR A 21 -1.30 6.00 16.24
N THR A 22 -2.43 5.81 15.59
CA THR A 22 -3.10 4.50 15.48
C THR A 22 -2.83 3.93 14.10
N VAL A 23 -2.18 2.77 14.04
CA VAL A 23 -1.92 2.04 12.79
C VAL A 23 -2.95 0.94 12.61
N ILE A 24 -3.70 0.99 11.51
CA ILE A 24 -4.66 -0.03 11.08
C ILE A 24 -3.98 -0.86 10.00
N THR A 25 -3.92 -2.18 10.15
CA THR A 25 -3.27 -3.05 9.15
C THR A 25 -3.82 -4.46 9.13
N ASN A 26 -3.78 -5.09 7.95
CA ASN A 26 -4.03 -6.51 7.76
C ASN A 26 -2.72 -7.33 7.73
N SER A 27 -1.56 -6.70 7.79
CA SER A 27 -0.26 -7.37 7.77
C SER A 27 0.12 -7.94 9.12
N PHE A 28 0.25 -9.27 9.23
CA PHE A 28 0.70 -9.92 10.46
C PHE A 28 2.08 -9.39 10.90
N LYS A 29 2.98 -9.15 9.94
CA LYS A 29 4.33 -8.66 10.19
C LYS A 29 4.33 -7.25 10.81
N LEU A 30 3.46 -6.36 10.31
CA LEU A 30 3.29 -5.02 10.88
C LEU A 30 2.67 -5.10 12.28
N VAL A 31 1.65 -5.93 12.48
CA VAL A 31 1.04 -6.14 13.81
C VAL A 31 2.11 -6.57 14.82
N MET A 32 2.87 -7.62 14.52
CA MET A 32 3.91 -8.15 15.42
C MET A 32 5.08 -7.19 15.66
N GLY A 33 5.43 -6.40 14.66
CA GLY A 33 6.55 -5.46 14.76
C GLY A 33 6.17 -4.19 15.53
N LEU A 34 5.07 -3.54 15.13
CA LEU A 34 4.66 -2.25 15.70
C LEU A 34 4.10 -2.38 17.12
N SER A 35 3.47 -3.51 17.48
CA SER A 35 2.95 -3.74 18.83
C SER A 35 4.02 -3.79 19.92
N LYS A 36 5.29 -3.87 19.55
CA LYS A 36 6.42 -3.77 20.50
C LYS A 36 6.70 -2.34 20.95
N ASN A 37 6.24 -1.34 20.19
CA ASN A 37 6.39 0.06 20.56
C ASN A 37 5.15 0.51 21.35
N PRO A 38 5.27 0.83 22.67
CA PRO A 38 4.12 1.21 23.50
C PRO A 38 3.46 2.53 23.08
N ASN A 39 4.15 3.34 22.29
CA ASN A 39 3.66 4.64 21.82
C ASN A 39 2.86 4.54 20.50
N ILE A 40 2.70 3.33 19.94
CA ILE A 40 1.91 3.08 18.73
C ILE A 40 0.71 2.22 19.08
N LYS A 41 -0.49 2.72 18.80
CA LYS A 41 -1.70 1.90 18.91
C LYS A 41 -1.85 1.10 17.61
N VAL A 42 -1.94 -0.22 17.72
CA VAL A 42 -2.10 -1.10 16.56
C VAL A 42 -3.49 -1.72 16.54
N ILE A 43 -4.21 -1.55 15.44
CA ILE A 43 -5.47 -2.23 15.15
C ILE A 43 -5.19 -3.27 14.08
N SER A 44 -5.18 -4.55 14.46
CA SER A 44 -5.22 -5.66 13.52
C SER A 44 -6.64 -5.87 13.03
N VAL A 45 -6.84 -5.87 11.72
CA VAL A 45 -8.19 -6.07 11.16
C VAL A 45 -8.68 -7.54 11.28
N GLY A 46 -7.78 -8.46 11.63
CA GLY A 46 -8.13 -9.88 11.79
C GLY A 46 -8.56 -10.55 10.50
N GLY A 47 -9.07 -11.77 10.62
CA GLY A 47 -9.54 -12.57 9.49
C GLY A 47 -8.81 -13.89 9.29
N ARG A 48 -8.96 -14.51 8.12
CA ARG A 48 -8.25 -15.73 7.73
C ARG A 48 -6.81 -15.40 7.37
N PHE A 49 -5.85 -16.03 8.02
CA PHE A 49 -4.44 -15.81 7.71
C PHE A 49 -4.04 -16.48 6.39
N GLN A 50 -3.56 -15.70 5.44
CA GLN A 50 -3.04 -16.14 4.16
C GLN A 50 -1.51 -16.22 4.22
N LYS A 51 -0.97 -17.44 4.17
CA LYS A 51 0.47 -17.69 4.31
C LYS A 51 1.31 -17.05 3.21
N THR A 52 0.80 -16.99 1.98
CA THR A 52 1.52 -16.47 0.81
C THR A 52 1.82 -14.98 0.89
N THR A 53 0.91 -14.22 1.46
CA THR A 53 1.06 -12.76 1.65
C THR A 53 1.49 -12.39 3.07
N GLY A 54 1.33 -13.31 4.03
CA GLY A 54 1.59 -13.03 5.45
C GLY A 54 0.59 -12.04 6.04
N SER A 55 -0.65 -12.07 5.55
CA SER A 55 -1.68 -11.11 5.90
C SER A 55 -3.03 -11.78 6.23
N PHE A 56 -3.91 -11.01 6.84
CA PHE A 56 -5.29 -11.40 7.07
C PHE A 56 -6.16 -10.98 5.89
N VAL A 57 -7.06 -11.89 5.47
CA VAL A 57 -7.96 -11.72 4.32
C VAL A 57 -9.33 -12.32 4.59
N GLY A 58 -10.29 -12.03 3.70
CA GLY A 58 -11.64 -12.57 3.71
C GLY A 58 -12.63 -11.71 4.48
N LEU A 59 -13.86 -12.21 4.64
CA LEU A 59 -15.02 -11.46 5.09
C LEU A 59 -14.82 -10.70 6.41
N ILE A 60 -14.15 -11.30 7.39
CA ILE A 60 -13.88 -10.64 8.68
C ILE A 60 -12.96 -9.42 8.46
N THR A 61 -11.90 -9.59 7.67
CA THR A 61 -10.98 -8.50 7.28
C THR A 61 -11.74 -7.37 6.59
N GLU A 62 -12.55 -7.71 5.59
CA GLU A 62 -13.34 -6.77 4.79
C GLU A 62 -14.33 -5.99 5.67
N ASN A 63 -15.08 -6.69 6.53
CA ASN A 63 -16.03 -6.06 7.45
C ASN A 63 -15.33 -5.11 8.43
N THR A 64 -14.17 -5.52 8.97
CA THR A 64 -13.44 -4.67 9.91
C THR A 64 -12.92 -3.40 9.21
N ILE A 65 -12.32 -3.53 8.02
CA ILE A 65 -11.84 -2.37 7.26
C ILE A 65 -12.99 -1.41 6.97
N SER A 66 -14.16 -1.93 6.56
CA SER A 66 -15.34 -1.10 6.25
C SER A 66 -15.86 -0.28 7.42
N GLN A 67 -15.58 -0.68 8.67
CA GLN A 67 -16.04 -0.02 9.88
C GLN A 67 -14.99 0.88 10.54
N VAL A 68 -13.72 0.82 10.09
CA VAL A 68 -12.62 1.55 10.71
C VAL A 68 -12.00 2.51 9.68
N PRO A 69 -12.51 3.76 9.59
CA PRO A 69 -11.96 4.75 8.67
C PRO A 69 -10.54 5.14 9.07
N SER A 70 -9.76 5.58 8.09
CA SER A 70 -8.39 6.05 8.30
C SER A 70 -8.16 7.42 7.67
N ASN A 71 -7.42 8.29 8.34
CA ASN A 71 -7.05 9.59 7.77
C ASN A 71 -6.08 9.43 6.60
N ILE A 72 -5.16 8.47 6.72
CA ILE A 72 -4.10 8.25 5.73
C ILE A 72 -3.99 6.76 5.43
N LEU A 73 -3.97 6.43 4.15
CA LEU A 73 -3.60 5.11 3.63
C LEU A 73 -2.27 5.19 2.92
N PHE A 74 -1.32 4.34 3.32
CA PHE A 74 -0.17 3.99 2.50
C PHE A 74 -0.37 2.58 1.93
N MET A 75 -0.23 2.44 0.63
CA MET A 75 -0.34 1.15 -0.03
C MET A 75 0.61 1.02 -1.22
N SER A 76 0.82 -0.23 -1.62
CA SER A 76 1.54 -0.59 -2.84
C SER A 76 0.74 -1.60 -3.65
N SER A 77 1.28 -2.02 -4.79
CA SER A 77 0.69 -3.06 -5.64
C SER A 77 1.70 -4.15 -5.98
N THR A 78 1.22 -5.22 -6.61
CA THR A 78 2.09 -6.26 -7.16
C THR A 78 2.91 -5.71 -8.32
N SER A 79 2.26 -4.95 -9.20
CA SER A 79 2.90 -4.36 -10.39
C SER A 79 2.15 -3.10 -10.85
N LEU A 80 2.79 -2.35 -11.74
CA LEU A 80 2.29 -1.11 -12.32
C LEU A 80 2.61 -1.07 -13.81
N ASP A 81 1.60 -0.92 -14.67
CA ASP A 81 1.80 -0.67 -16.10
C ASP A 81 1.04 0.57 -16.55
N GLY A 82 1.75 1.47 -17.22
CA GLY A 82 1.21 2.80 -17.49
C GLY A 82 0.84 3.52 -16.20
N THR A 83 -0.44 3.77 -15.98
CA THR A 83 -0.96 4.33 -14.73
C THR A 83 -1.83 3.35 -13.96
N LYS A 84 -1.95 2.09 -14.42
CA LYS A 84 -2.79 1.07 -13.79
C LYS A 84 -1.98 0.23 -12.80
N LEU A 85 -2.49 0.14 -11.59
CA LEU A 85 -1.99 -0.73 -10.53
C LEU A 85 -2.62 -2.12 -10.71
N TYR A 86 -1.83 -3.15 -10.45
CA TYR A 86 -2.29 -4.53 -10.59
C TYR A 86 -2.05 -5.35 -9.32
N THR A 87 -2.96 -6.29 -9.08
CA THR A 87 -2.82 -7.38 -8.11
C THR A 87 -3.15 -8.72 -8.76
N HIS A 88 -2.62 -9.81 -8.21
CA HIS A 88 -2.82 -11.17 -8.73
C HIS A 88 -3.81 -12.00 -7.92
N ASP A 89 -4.28 -11.50 -6.80
CA ASP A 89 -5.10 -12.23 -5.83
C ASP A 89 -6.40 -11.47 -5.57
N GLU A 90 -7.54 -12.18 -5.59
CA GLU A 90 -8.86 -11.57 -5.41
C GLU A 90 -9.09 -11.08 -3.98
N ASP A 91 -8.63 -11.82 -2.98
CA ASP A 91 -8.76 -11.40 -1.57
C ASP A 91 -7.94 -10.12 -1.35
N VAL A 92 -6.73 -10.04 -1.96
CA VAL A 92 -5.89 -8.83 -1.95
C VAL A 92 -6.59 -7.67 -2.65
N PHE A 93 -7.22 -7.92 -3.78
CA PHE A 93 -8.00 -6.90 -4.50
C PHE A 93 -9.10 -6.31 -3.62
N ARG A 94 -9.87 -7.17 -2.94
CA ARG A 94 -11.02 -6.77 -2.11
C ARG A 94 -10.61 -5.89 -0.94
N PHE A 95 -9.68 -6.34 -0.10
CA PHE A 95 -9.31 -5.55 1.08
C PHE A 95 -8.61 -4.24 0.71
N LYS A 96 -7.78 -4.21 -0.35
CA LYS A 96 -7.16 -2.96 -0.82
C LYS A 96 -8.20 -1.96 -1.33
N SER A 97 -9.21 -2.43 -2.06
CA SER A 97 -10.32 -1.57 -2.51
C SER A 97 -11.07 -0.96 -1.33
N LEU A 98 -11.31 -1.73 -0.27
CA LEU A 98 -11.95 -1.23 0.95
C LEU A 98 -11.06 -0.23 1.71
N PHE A 99 -9.77 -0.48 1.83
CA PHE A 99 -8.85 0.51 2.40
C PHE A 99 -8.88 1.82 1.63
N MET A 100 -8.89 1.76 0.29
CA MET A 100 -8.97 2.97 -0.56
C MET A 100 -10.28 3.73 -0.37
N GLN A 101 -11.41 3.02 -0.22
CA GLN A 101 -12.73 3.62 -0.01
C GLN A 101 -12.86 4.29 1.36
N ASN A 102 -12.18 3.78 2.38
CA ASN A 102 -12.29 4.23 3.77
C ASN A 102 -11.13 5.13 4.24
N ALA A 103 -10.31 5.63 3.32
CA ALA A 103 -9.23 6.55 3.63
C ALA A 103 -9.50 7.96 3.10
N ASP A 104 -9.25 8.97 3.94
CA ASP A 104 -9.37 10.38 3.55
C ASP A 104 -8.29 10.76 2.53
N GLN A 105 -7.04 10.34 2.78
CA GLN A 105 -5.88 10.58 1.91
C GLN A 105 -5.22 9.26 1.54
N LYS A 106 -4.81 9.13 0.27
CA LYS A 106 -4.23 7.91 -0.28
C LYS A 106 -2.87 8.17 -0.88
N TYR A 107 -1.87 7.47 -0.39
CA TYR A 107 -0.49 7.54 -0.85
C TYR A 107 -0.03 6.20 -1.42
N TYR A 108 0.44 6.24 -2.67
CA TYR A 108 0.97 5.06 -3.35
C TYR A 108 2.48 5.01 -3.27
N LEU A 109 3.00 3.89 -2.80
CA LEU A 109 4.44 3.65 -2.65
C LEU A 109 4.88 2.55 -3.58
N VAL A 110 5.88 2.77 -4.42
CA VAL A 110 6.32 1.74 -5.36
C VAL A 110 7.82 1.81 -5.67
N ASP A 111 8.44 0.65 -5.67
CA ASP A 111 9.77 0.46 -6.23
C ASP A 111 9.71 0.35 -7.75
N SER A 112 10.69 0.98 -8.44
CA SER A 112 10.73 1.02 -9.90
C SER A 112 10.82 -0.36 -10.58
N SER A 113 11.25 -1.41 -9.85
CA SER A 113 11.27 -2.78 -10.36
C SER A 113 9.88 -3.36 -10.65
N LYS A 114 8.83 -2.75 -10.09
CA LYS A 114 7.43 -3.15 -10.33
C LYS A 114 6.80 -2.48 -11.55
N ILE A 115 7.46 -1.48 -12.13
CA ILE A 115 6.95 -0.70 -13.28
C ILE A 115 7.14 -1.48 -14.57
N GLY A 116 6.18 -1.35 -15.50
CA GLY A 116 6.19 -2.02 -16.80
C GLY A 116 5.70 -3.47 -16.76
N LYS A 117 5.03 -3.88 -15.69
CA LYS A 117 4.50 -5.24 -15.52
C LYS A 117 2.99 -5.21 -15.28
N LYS A 118 2.30 -6.21 -15.81
CA LYS A 118 0.85 -6.44 -15.60
C LYS A 118 0.64 -7.66 -14.72
N SER A 119 -0.52 -7.72 -14.10
CA SER A 119 -1.00 -8.87 -13.36
C SER A 119 -2.50 -9.09 -13.65
N LEU A 120 -3.16 -9.95 -12.89
CA LEU A 120 -4.50 -10.43 -13.22
C LEU A 120 -5.57 -9.35 -13.13
N ASN A 121 -5.61 -8.62 -12.00
CA ASN A 121 -6.67 -7.67 -11.70
C ASN A 121 -6.14 -6.24 -11.70
N ILE A 122 -6.88 -5.31 -12.31
CA ILE A 122 -6.61 -3.87 -12.20
C ILE A 122 -7.18 -3.41 -10.86
N GLN A 123 -6.30 -2.99 -9.95
CA GLN A 123 -6.64 -2.55 -8.60
C GLN A 123 -7.15 -1.11 -8.59
N ALA A 124 -6.45 -0.22 -9.27
CA ALA A 124 -6.69 1.22 -9.28
C ALA A 124 -5.94 1.91 -10.42
N ASP A 125 -6.14 3.21 -10.57
CA ASP A 125 -5.31 4.10 -11.40
C ASP A 125 -4.53 5.06 -10.48
N LEU A 126 -3.33 5.49 -10.89
CA LEU A 126 -2.51 6.44 -10.12
C LEU A 126 -3.21 7.76 -9.80
N ASN A 127 -4.19 8.18 -10.61
CA ASN A 127 -4.96 9.39 -10.37
C ASN A 127 -5.97 9.28 -9.21
N GLU A 128 -6.16 8.09 -8.65
CA GLU A 128 -6.98 7.87 -7.47
C GLU A 128 -6.21 8.12 -6.15
N PHE A 129 -4.91 8.47 -6.27
CA PHE A 129 -4.04 8.77 -5.13
C PHE A 129 -3.73 10.26 -5.06
N ASP A 130 -3.67 10.79 -3.85
CA ASP A 130 -3.30 12.18 -3.59
C ASP A 130 -1.84 12.44 -3.95
N LYS A 131 -0.96 11.45 -3.73
CA LYS A 131 0.44 11.48 -4.16
C LYS A 131 1.00 10.08 -4.33
N CYS A 132 1.89 9.95 -5.32
CA CYS A 132 2.60 8.72 -5.63
C CYS A 132 4.09 8.88 -5.35
N PHE A 133 4.69 7.94 -4.66
CA PHE A 133 6.12 7.94 -4.35
C PHE A 133 6.79 6.78 -5.08
N PHE A 134 7.71 7.13 -5.96
CA PHE A 134 8.51 6.16 -6.72
C PHE A 134 9.93 6.12 -6.17
N ALA A 135 10.49 4.93 -5.98
CA ALA A 135 11.88 4.77 -5.58
C ALA A 135 12.61 3.83 -6.53
N GLY A 136 13.88 4.09 -6.77
CA GLY A 136 14.71 3.23 -7.64
C GLY A 136 15.84 3.97 -8.32
N PRO A 137 16.65 3.28 -9.15
CA PRO A 137 17.80 3.89 -9.82
C PRO A 137 17.39 4.94 -10.86
N LYS A 138 16.29 4.69 -11.57
CA LYS A 138 15.73 5.61 -12.57
C LYS A 138 14.26 5.29 -12.85
N LEU A 139 13.55 6.26 -13.43
CA LEU A 139 12.26 6.04 -14.09
C LEU A 139 12.45 6.10 -15.61
N GLU A 140 11.87 5.15 -16.33
CA GLU A 140 11.95 5.10 -17.79
C GLU A 140 11.21 6.29 -18.42
N SER A 141 11.75 6.89 -19.47
CA SER A 141 11.20 8.08 -20.14
C SER A 141 9.76 7.86 -20.62
N GLN A 142 9.45 6.66 -21.11
CA GLN A 142 8.11 6.32 -21.56
C GLN A 142 7.09 6.32 -20.41
N PHE A 143 7.47 5.85 -19.22
CA PHE A 143 6.65 5.89 -18.03
C PHE A 143 6.45 7.34 -17.55
N LEU A 144 7.54 8.11 -17.47
CA LEU A 144 7.49 9.54 -17.10
C LEU A 144 6.52 10.32 -18.00
N SER A 145 6.61 10.14 -19.30
CA SER A 145 5.69 10.78 -20.26
C SER A 145 4.21 10.46 -19.98
N LYS A 146 3.91 9.20 -19.62
CA LYS A 146 2.53 8.77 -19.30
C LYS A 146 1.99 9.44 -18.03
N ILE A 147 2.76 9.47 -16.94
CA ILE A 147 2.32 10.06 -15.67
C ILE A 147 2.23 11.57 -15.76
N GLN A 148 3.14 12.24 -16.49
CA GLN A 148 3.08 13.67 -16.75
C GLN A 148 1.86 14.06 -17.58
N LYS A 149 1.56 13.32 -18.66
CA LYS A 149 0.37 13.54 -19.48
C LYS A 149 -0.92 13.45 -18.68
N LYS A 150 -0.98 12.56 -17.69
CA LYS A 150 -2.12 12.41 -16.78
C LYS A 150 -2.05 13.34 -15.56
N LYS A 151 -1.05 14.21 -15.46
CA LYS A 151 -0.85 15.14 -14.35
C LYS A 151 -0.84 14.45 -12.97
N ILE A 152 -0.26 13.26 -12.92
CA ILE A 152 -0.12 12.52 -11.65
C ILE A 152 0.78 13.32 -10.71
N ASN A 153 0.32 13.53 -9.47
CA ASN A 153 1.14 14.11 -8.41
C ASN A 153 2.12 13.06 -7.90
N TYR A 154 3.41 13.26 -8.15
CA TYR A 154 4.41 12.28 -7.76
C TYR A 154 5.72 12.88 -7.25
N GLU A 155 6.46 12.06 -6.53
CA GLU A 155 7.84 12.32 -6.13
C GLU A 155 8.71 11.10 -6.45
N PHE A 156 9.94 11.33 -6.88
CA PHE A 156 10.88 10.25 -7.20
C PHE A 156 12.12 10.33 -6.32
N PHE A 157 12.41 9.24 -5.65
CA PHE A 157 13.60 9.06 -4.82
C PHE A 157 14.61 8.18 -5.55
N LYS A 158 15.73 8.78 -5.96
CA LYS A 158 16.81 8.02 -6.59
C LYS A 158 17.55 7.22 -5.52
N VAL A 159 17.48 5.91 -5.64
CA VAL A 159 18.19 4.97 -4.77
C VAL A 159 19.25 4.26 -5.61
N LYS A 160 20.47 4.15 -5.08
CA LYS A 160 21.53 3.32 -5.69
C LYS A 160 21.19 1.85 -5.37
N ASN A 161 21.35 0.98 -6.38
CA ASN A 161 21.34 -0.47 -6.17
C ASN A 161 22.52 -0.91 -5.32
#